data_30c534f6083af4b7e61067c35d618ee8
#
_entry.id   30c534f6083af4b7e61067c35d618ee8
#
_cell.length_a   1.000
_cell.length_b   1.000
_cell.length_c   1.000
_cell.angle_alpha   90.00
_cell.angle_beta   90.00
_cell.angle_gamma   90.00
#
_symmetry.space_group_name_H-M   'P 1'
#
loop_
_entity.id
_entity.type
_entity.pdbx_description
1 polymer ?
#
loop_
_entity_poly.entity_id
_entity_poly.type
_entity_poly.pdbx_seq_one_letter_code
_entity_poly.pdbx_strand_id
1 'polypeptide(L)'
;MLQRNHEFLEKWLLFSYIRFKNQCMVRVGLVGGSGLEKLNILEHSREIEVSTPYGPPSSSLYTGQLGPCEVVILSRHGRGHTIPPAQVNNRANISAFRELNCSYIIATSACGSLREEIQRGDLVIPDQFIDFTRRRHLTFYEEFEPGKAIHAPMADPFSEFLRNLLIREAVELGLPVHPKGTVVTIEGPRFSTRAESMMFRTLGADIINMSIAPEAALAFEAGIPYAAIALSTDYDAWKTDEAAVTWDEVVKVFNENVKHVIQLMLNVINQIKA
;
A
#
# COMPACT_ATOMS: atom_id res chain seq x y z
N MET A 1 19.20 -44.65 -33.62
CA MET A 1 17.95 -43.82 -33.48
C MET A 1 17.52 -43.62 -32.01
N LEU A 2 17.66 -44.60 -31.14
CA LEU A 2 17.25 -44.52 -29.73
C LEU A 2 18.06 -43.53 -28.89
N GLN A 3 19.37 -43.35 -29.10
CA GLN A 3 20.20 -42.45 -28.34
C GLN A 3 19.87 -40.94 -28.60
N ARG A 4 19.50 -40.57 -29.83
CA ARG A 4 19.11 -39.18 -30.18
C ARG A 4 17.80 -38.75 -29.51
N ASN A 5 16.89 -39.69 -29.24
CA ASN A 5 15.63 -39.40 -28.58
C ASN A 5 15.81 -39.18 -27.06
N HIS A 6 16.81 -39.83 -26.45
CA HIS A 6 17.10 -39.64 -25.01
C HIS A 6 17.71 -38.26 -24.72
N GLU A 7 18.68 -37.82 -25.51
CA GLU A 7 19.26 -36.46 -25.38
C GLU A 7 18.24 -35.34 -25.64
N PHE A 8 17.30 -35.58 -26.56
CA PHE A 8 16.25 -34.59 -26.84
C PHE A 8 15.24 -34.51 -25.67
N LEU A 9 14.87 -35.62 -25.07
CA LEU A 9 13.99 -35.66 -23.88
C LEU A 9 14.67 -35.03 -22.67
N GLU A 10 15.94 -35.33 -22.41
CA GLU A 10 16.68 -34.69 -21.30
C GLU A 10 16.83 -33.18 -21.48
N LYS A 11 17.16 -32.73 -22.70
CA LYS A 11 17.20 -31.29 -23.01
C LYS A 11 15.82 -30.65 -22.88
N TRP A 12 14.76 -31.32 -23.30
CA TRP A 12 13.40 -30.83 -23.21
C TRP A 12 12.91 -30.79 -21.75
N LEU A 13 13.23 -31.79 -20.94
CA LEU A 13 12.97 -31.84 -19.51
C LEU A 13 13.77 -30.76 -18.76
N LEU A 14 15.04 -30.59 -19.10
CA LEU A 14 15.88 -29.54 -18.54
C LEU A 14 15.39 -28.14 -18.94
N PHE A 15 14.96 -27.94 -20.19
CA PHE A 15 14.37 -26.70 -20.68
C PHE A 15 13.01 -26.43 -20.03
N SER A 16 12.18 -27.45 -19.85
CA SER A 16 10.92 -27.37 -19.12
C SER A 16 11.15 -27.11 -17.64
N TYR A 17 12.15 -27.73 -17.02
CA TYR A 17 12.54 -27.51 -15.64
C TYR A 17 13.11 -26.10 -15.41
N ILE A 18 13.94 -25.60 -16.35
CA ILE A 18 14.46 -24.22 -16.34
C ILE A 18 13.34 -23.22 -16.62
N ARG A 19 12.38 -23.54 -17.50
CA ARG A 19 11.19 -22.71 -17.76
C ARG A 19 10.22 -22.68 -16.58
N PHE A 20 10.07 -23.81 -15.85
CA PHE A 20 9.32 -23.88 -14.59
C PHE A 20 10.02 -23.12 -13.44
N LYS A 21 11.36 -23.13 -13.41
CA LYS A 21 12.16 -22.38 -12.43
C LYS A 21 12.26 -20.89 -12.74
N ASN A 22 12.02 -20.48 -13.99
CA ASN A 22 11.95 -19.09 -14.46
C ASN A 22 10.51 -18.56 -14.57
N GLN A 23 9.52 -19.21 -13.97
CA GLN A 23 8.29 -18.52 -13.63
C GLN A 23 8.66 -17.45 -12.62
N CYS A 24 8.78 -16.21 -13.10
CA CYS A 24 9.15 -15.05 -12.28
C CYS A 24 8.11 -14.98 -11.16
N MET A 25 8.50 -15.38 -9.95
CA MET A 25 7.60 -15.39 -8.81
C MET A 25 7.13 -13.97 -8.58
N VAL A 26 5.82 -13.75 -8.60
CA VAL A 26 5.26 -12.41 -8.37
C VAL A 26 5.67 -11.95 -6.99
N ARG A 27 6.21 -10.75 -6.91
CA ARG A 27 6.61 -10.13 -5.66
C ARG A 27 5.66 -9.00 -5.31
N VAL A 28 5.07 -9.06 -4.12
CA VAL A 28 4.09 -8.08 -3.63
C VAL A 28 4.70 -7.30 -2.48
N GLY A 29 4.81 -5.97 -2.65
CA GLY A 29 5.17 -5.05 -1.59
C GLY A 29 3.97 -4.76 -0.69
N LEU A 30 4.14 -4.86 0.62
CA LEU A 30 3.17 -4.46 1.62
C LEU A 30 3.71 -3.27 2.40
N VAL A 31 2.96 -2.17 2.43
CA VAL A 31 3.26 -1.00 3.25
C VAL A 31 2.22 -0.90 4.37
N GLY A 32 2.66 -0.92 5.61
CA GLY A 32 1.74 -0.85 6.73
C GLY A 32 2.24 -0.01 7.89
N GLY A 33 1.31 0.30 8.77
CA GLY A 33 1.60 0.83 10.10
C GLY A 33 1.92 -0.29 11.08
N SER A 34 2.00 0.07 12.38
CA SER A 34 2.27 -0.84 13.49
C SER A 34 1.27 -1.99 13.52
N GLY A 35 1.72 -3.20 13.26
CA GLY A 35 0.87 -4.40 13.28
C GLY A 35 1.23 -5.42 12.21
N LEU A 36 1.61 -5.00 10.99
CA LEU A 36 2.07 -5.91 9.94
C LEU A 36 3.42 -6.56 10.28
N GLU A 37 4.28 -5.86 11.03
CA GLU A 37 5.61 -6.33 11.45
C GLU A 37 5.57 -7.56 12.37
N LYS A 38 4.47 -7.77 13.09
CA LYS A 38 4.30 -8.86 14.06
C LYS A 38 3.70 -10.12 13.46
N LEU A 39 3.42 -10.10 12.16
CA LEU A 39 2.76 -11.21 11.52
C LEU A 39 3.78 -12.29 11.15
N ASN A 40 3.79 -13.39 11.91
CA ASN A 40 4.45 -14.65 11.51
C ASN A 40 3.66 -15.33 10.38
N ILE A 41 3.32 -14.58 9.32
CA ILE A 41 2.55 -15.08 8.17
C ILE A 41 3.43 -15.50 7.01
N LEU A 42 4.71 -15.09 7.03
CA LEU A 42 5.65 -15.38 5.96
C LEU A 42 6.45 -16.65 6.26
N GLU A 43 6.42 -17.58 5.34
CA GLU A 43 7.34 -18.72 5.35
C GLU A 43 8.73 -18.24 4.92
N HIS A 44 9.79 -18.84 5.50
CA HIS A 44 11.19 -18.50 5.22
C HIS A 44 11.51 -16.98 5.34
N SER A 45 10.87 -16.35 6.32
CA SER A 45 11.03 -14.90 6.56
C SER A 45 12.48 -14.54 6.86
N ARG A 46 12.95 -13.48 6.20
CA ARG A 46 14.27 -12.88 6.46
C ARG A 46 14.17 -11.36 6.42
N GLU A 47 15.00 -10.73 7.23
CA GLU A 47 15.18 -9.29 7.20
C GLU A 47 16.23 -8.92 6.16
N ILE A 48 15.96 -7.86 5.39
CA ILE A 48 16.87 -7.31 4.39
C ILE A 48 17.00 -5.80 4.54
N GLU A 49 18.20 -5.30 4.35
CA GLU A 49 18.46 -3.87 4.23
C GLU A 49 18.57 -3.50 2.75
N VAL A 50 17.93 -2.41 2.37
CA VAL A 50 17.94 -1.91 1.00
C VAL A 50 18.50 -0.50 1.00
N SER A 51 19.55 -0.29 0.21
CA SER A 51 20.09 1.05 -0.05
C SER A 51 19.38 1.63 -1.25
N THR A 52 18.95 2.89 -1.16
CA THR A 52 18.32 3.59 -2.27
C THR A 52 19.03 4.92 -2.57
N PRO A 53 18.90 5.45 -3.80
CA PRO A 53 19.44 6.78 -4.13
C PRO A 53 18.86 7.92 -3.30
N TYR A 54 17.74 7.66 -2.61
CA TYR A 54 17.01 8.66 -1.83
C TYR A 54 17.25 8.51 -0.31
N GLY A 55 18.27 7.74 0.08
CA GLY A 55 18.58 7.43 1.47
C GLY A 55 17.89 6.14 1.96
N PRO A 56 17.91 5.90 3.28
CA PRO A 56 17.33 4.69 3.85
C PRO A 56 15.79 4.72 3.82
N PRO A 57 15.14 3.56 3.57
CA PRO A 57 13.73 3.38 3.83
C PRO A 57 13.38 3.57 5.31
N SER A 58 12.10 3.69 5.61
CA SER A 58 11.60 3.88 6.98
C SER A 58 11.95 2.76 7.95
N SER A 59 12.20 1.56 7.44
CA SER A 59 12.67 0.40 8.20
C SER A 59 13.50 -0.50 7.28
N SER A 60 14.26 -1.44 7.85
CA SER A 60 14.61 -2.67 7.13
C SER A 60 13.34 -3.36 6.65
N LEU A 61 13.43 -4.12 5.57
CA LEU A 61 12.29 -4.81 4.98
C LEU A 61 12.32 -6.28 5.38
N TYR A 62 11.13 -6.88 5.53
CA TYR A 62 11.00 -8.33 5.70
C TYR A 62 10.56 -8.94 4.39
N THR A 63 11.22 -10.01 3.96
CA THR A 63 10.79 -10.78 2.79
C THR A 63 10.57 -12.23 3.17
N GLY A 64 9.63 -12.88 2.52
CA GLY A 64 9.31 -14.29 2.71
C GLY A 64 8.22 -14.73 1.75
N GLN A 65 7.85 -16.00 1.82
CA GLN A 65 6.83 -16.57 0.94
C GLN A 65 5.45 -16.54 1.60
N LEU A 66 4.44 -16.19 0.82
CA LEU A 66 3.04 -16.26 1.18
C LEU A 66 2.24 -16.81 0.00
N GLY A 67 1.83 -18.08 0.10
CA GLY A 67 1.17 -18.76 -1.00
C GLY A 67 2.01 -18.73 -2.28
N PRO A 68 1.46 -18.27 -3.43
CA PRO A 68 2.17 -18.25 -4.71
C PRO A 68 3.15 -17.07 -4.85
N CYS A 69 3.16 -16.12 -3.93
CA CYS A 69 3.90 -14.87 -4.04
C CYS A 69 5.08 -14.80 -3.06
N GLU A 70 6.14 -14.11 -3.45
CA GLU A 70 7.10 -13.56 -2.51
C GLU A 70 6.56 -12.20 -2.01
N VAL A 71 6.56 -11.98 -0.71
CA VAL A 71 6.04 -10.76 -0.10
C VAL A 71 7.18 -9.99 0.53
N VAL A 72 7.17 -8.66 0.35
CA VAL A 72 8.11 -7.71 0.95
C VAL A 72 7.34 -6.75 1.82
N ILE A 73 7.59 -6.74 3.13
CA ILE A 73 6.89 -5.91 4.10
C ILE A 73 7.79 -4.74 4.53
N LEU A 74 7.23 -3.53 4.52
CA LEU A 74 7.87 -2.31 4.99
C LEU A 74 7.00 -1.62 6.04
N SER A 75 7.60 -1.25 7.17
CA SER A 75 6.96 -0.46 8.22
C SER A 75 7.08 1.03 7.92
N ARG A 76 5.98 1.64 7.46
CA ARG A 76 5.91 3.04 7.02
C ARG A 76 6.49 4.02 8.03
N HIS A 77 6.17 3.84 9.28
CA HIS A 77 6.57 4.72 10.38
C HIS A 77 7.77 4.22 11.18
N GLY A 78 8.54 3.27 10.61
CA GLY A 78 9.61 2.58 11.34
C GLY A 78 9.08 1.60 12.37
N ARG A 79 9.97 0.79 12.93
CA ARG A 79 9.62 -0.14 14.01
C ARG A 79 9.21 0.64 15.26
N GLY A 80 8.08 0.26 15.84
CA GLY A 80 7.56 0.94 17.01
C GLY A 80 6.98 2.33 16.75
N HIS A 81 6.66 2.66 15.49
CA HIS A 81 6.00 3.91 15.10
C HIS A 81 6.77 5.18 15.51
N THR A 82 8.08 5.20 15.24
CA THR A 82 8.98 6.27 15.68
C THR A 82 9.12 7.42 14.68
N ILE A 83 8.69 7.22 13.43
CA ILE A 83 8.80 8.23 12.36
C ILE A 83 7.46 8.95 12.20
N PRO A 84 7.39 10.26 12.49
CA PRO A 84 6.18 11.05 12.23
C PRO A 84 5.79 11.06 10.76
N PRO A 85 4.51 11.21 10.40
CA PRO A 85 4.05 11.20 9.02
C PRO A 85 4.83 12.15 8.09
N ALA A 86 5.12 13.37 8.54
CA ALA A 86 5.86 14.37 7.76
C ALA A 86 7.36 14.04 7.55
N GLN A 87 7.90 13.04 8.26
CA GLN A 87 9.30 12.63 8.17
C GLN A 87 9.48 11.30 7.43
N VAL A 88 8.40 10.67 6.97
CA VAL A 88 8.46 9.43 6.19
C VAL A 88 9.15 9.69 4.86
N ASN A 89 10.23 8.96 4.58
CA ASN A 89 10.95 9.02 3.31
C ASN A 89 10.23 8.16 2.25
N ASN A 90 9.12 8.68 1.71
CA ASN A 90 8.32 7.96 0.72
C ASN A 90 9.12 7.59 -0.54
N ARG A 91 10.06 8.46 -0.99
CA ARG A 91 10.93 8.14 -2.15
C ARG A 91 11.78 6.90 -1.88
N ALA A 92 12.44 6.84 -0.72
CA ALA A 92 13.23 5.66 -0.36
C ALA A 92 12.36 4.41 -0.21
N ASN A 93 11.17 4.54 0.41
CA ASN A 93 10.26 3.42 0.60
C ASN A 93 9.80 2.81 -0.73
N ILE A 94 9.33 3.63 -1.66
CA ILE A 94 8.86 3.14 -2.98
C ILE A 94 10.05 2.70 -3.85
N SER A 95 11.20 3.39 -3.78
CA SER A 95 12.42 2.96 -4.48
C SER A 95 12.89 1.59 -4.01
N ALA A 96 12.79 1.29 -2.70
CA ALA A 96 13.15 -0.04 -2.19
C ALA A 96 12.30 -1.16 -2.81
N PHE A 97 11.00 -0.96 -2.98
CA PHE A 97 10.15 -1.93 -3.69
C PHE A 97 10.52 -2.06 -5.16
N ARG A 98 10.91 -0.97 -5.82
CA ARG A 98 11.40 -1.00 -7.19
C ARG A 98 12.71 -1.78 -7.32
N GLU A 99 13.69 -1.52 -6.44
CA GLU A 99 14.97 -2.24 -6.41
C GLU A 99 14.78 -3.74 -6.15
N LEU A 100 13.76 -4.09 -5.38
CA LEU A 100 13.39 -5.48 -5.13
C LEU A 100 12.49 -6.09 -6.22
N ASN A 101 12.23 -5.35 -7.32
CA ASN A 101 11.36 -5.78 -8.42
C ASN A 101 9.96 -6.23 -7.95
N CYS A 102 9.35 -5.49 -7.05
CA CYS A 102 7.96 -5.73 -6.68
C CYS A 102 7.03 -5.44 -7.86
N SER A 103 6.16 -6.39 -8.17
CA SER A 103 5.17 -6.27 -9.26
C SER A 103 3.96 -5.44 -8.86
N TYR A 104 3.67 -5.39 -7.55
CA TYR A 104 2.50 -4.72 -6.97
C TYR A 104 2.85 -4.15 -5.60
N ILE A 105 2.13 -3.11 -5.19
CA ILE A 105 2.16 -2.58 -3.81
C ILE A 105 0.73 -2.52 -3.28
N ILE A 106 0.51 -3.11 -2.09
CA ILE A 106 -0.72 -2.97 -1.31
C ILE A 106 -0.37 -2.25 0.00
N ALA A 107 -1.03 -1.12 0.24
CA ALA A 107 -0.83 -0.35 1.46
C ALA A 107 -2.03 -0.47 2.40
N THR A 108 -1.78 -0.37 3.70
CA THR A 108 -2.82 -0.20 4.71
C THR A 108 -2.67 1.14 5.40
N SER A 109 -3.78 1.79 5.72
CA SER A 109 -3.79 3.07 6.42
C SER A 109 -5.03 3.19 7.30
N ALA A 110 -4.87 3.73 8.50
CA ALA A 110 -6.00 4.29 9.23
C ALA A 110 -6.43 5.61 8.57
N CYS A 111 -7.71 5.92 8.59
CA CYS A 111 -8.26 7.17 8.07
C CYS A 111 -9.43 7.67 8.92
N GLY A 112 -9.62 8.98 8.93
CA GLY A 112 -10.85 9.61 9.40
C GLY A 112 -11.90 9.60 8.29
N SER A 113 -13.15 9.35 8.64
CA SER A 113 -14.29 9.49 7.73
C SER A 113 -14.70 10.95 7.59
N LEU A 114 -14.96 11.37 6.37
CA LEU A 114 -15.55 12.67 6.03
C LEU A 114 -17.02 12.51 5.56
N ARG A 115 -17.61 11.34 5.72
CA ARG A 115 -18.99 10.99 5.33
C ARG A 115 -19.72 10.26 6.45
N GLU A 116 -21.02 10.48 6.58
CA GLU A 116 -21.85 9.77 7.56
C GLU A 116 -21.96 8.26 7.26
N GLU A 117 -22.01 7.92 5.98
CA GLU A 117 -22.16 6.55 5.49
C GLU A 117 -20.90 5.69 5.65
N ILE A 118 -19.72 6.29 5.83
CA ILE A 118 -18.48 5.56 6.09
C ILE A 118 -18.27 5.49 7.59
N GLN A 119 -18.64 4.37 8.18
CA GLN A 119 -18.64 4.20 9.63
C GLN A 119 -17.26 3.75 10.15
N ARG A 120 -17.07 3.84 11.47
CA ARG A 120 -15.89 3.25 12.13
C ARG A 120 -15.87 1.75 11.94
N GLY A 121 -14.74 1.23 11.53
CA GLY A 121 -14.55 -0.18 11.18
C GLY A 121 -14.78 -0.50 9.71
N ASP A 122 -15.39 0.40 8.95
CA ASP A 122 -15.55 0.22 7.51
C ASP A 122 -14.21 0.30 6.77
N LEU A 123 -14.10 -0.49 5.70
CA LEU A 123 -12.99 -0.43 4.77
C LEU A 123 -13.37 0.45 3.59
N VAL A 124 -12.45 1.30 3.17
CA VAL A 124 -12.56 2.04 1.91
C VAL A 124 -11.41 1.62 0.99
N ILE A 125 -11.72 1.28 -0.25
CA ILE A 125 -10.73 1.00 -1.29
C ILE A 125 -10.66 2.22 -2.23
N PRO A 126 -9.75 3.19 -1.96
CA PRO A 126 -9.75 4.47 -2.67
C PRO A 126 -9.55 4.30 -4.17
N ASP A 127 -10.21 5.13 -4.96
CA ASP A 127 -10.01 5.26 -6.41
C ASP A 127 -9.42 6.59 -6.80
N GLN A 128 -9.48 7.60 -5.90
CA GLN A 128 -8.93 8.92 -6.13
C GLN A 128 -8.24 9.47 -4.88
N PHE A 129 -7.33 10.43 -5.07
CA PHE A 129 -6.76 11.18 -3.97
C PHE A 129 -6.71 12.69 -4.24
N ILE A 130 -6.69 13.45 -3.16
CA ILE A 130 -6.33 14.87 -3.12
C ILE A 130 -5.07 14.96 -2.26
N ASP A 131 -3.97 15.45 -2.83
CA ASP A 131 -2.76 15.71 -2.07
C ASP A 131 -2.81 17.10 -1.45
N PHE A 132 -2.87 17.14 -0.13
CA PHE A 132 -2.82 18.36 0.65
C PHE A 132 -1.57 18.45 1.52
N THR A 133 -0.54 17.68 1.17
CA THR A 133 0.78 17.76 1.81
C THR A 133 1.57 18.96 1.29
N ARG A 134 2.59 19.41 2.05
CA ARG A 134 3.36 20.62 1.73
C ARG A 134 4.87 20.39 1.71
N ARG A 135 5.34 19.31 2.32
CA ARG A 135 6.76 19.04 2.54
C ARG A 135 7.18 17.65 2.05
N ARG A 136 6.28 16.97 1.33
CA ARG A 136 6.56 15.63 0.82
C ARG A 136 7.18 15.71 -0.57
N HIS A 137 8.14 14.87 -0.82
CA HIS A 137 8.61 14.64 -2.18
C HIS A 137 7.61 13.73 -2.88
N LEU A 138 7.02 14.22 -3.95
CA LEU A 138 5.95 13.55 -4.71
C LEU A 138 6.44 13.03 -6.06
N THR A 139 7.72 13.17 -6.35
CA THR A 139 8.33 12.75 -7.61
C THR A 139 9.75 12.24 -7.39
N PHE A 140 10.20 11.34 -8.25
CA PHE A 140 11.58 10.90 -8.35
C PHE A 140 12.44 11.83 -9.20
N TYR A 141 11.82 12.75 -9.95
CA TYR A 141 12.48 13.62 -10.90
C TYR A 141 12.67 15.02 -10.31
N GLU A 142 13.90 15.37 -9.96
CA GLU A 142 14.26 16.71 -9.49
C GLU A 142 14.73 17.61 -10.65
N GLU A 143 15.19 16.98 -11.75
CA GLU A 143 15.64 17.65 -12.98
C GLU A 143 15.22 16.81 -14.19
N PHE A 144 15.03 17.46 -15.34
CA PHE A 144 14.82 16.81 -16.61
C PHE A 144 16.00 17.07 -17.55
N GLU A 145 16.41 16.07 -18.30
CA GLU A 145 17.30 16.29 -19.44
C GLU A 145 16.58 17.13 -20.51
N PRO A 146 17.28 18.01 -21.23
CA PRO A 146 16.68 18.80 -22.29
C PRO A 146 15.90 17.94 -23.30
N GLY A 147 14.62 18.24 -23.49
CA GLY A 147 13.74 17.52 -24.40
C GLY A 147 13.20 16.17 -23.86
N LYS A 148 13.48 15.81 -22.61
CA LYS A 148 13.02 14.54 -21.99
C LYS A 148 12.18 14.79 -20.73
N ALA A 149 11.27 15.74 -20.76
CA ALA A 149 10.36 15.97 -19.66
C ALA A 149 9.43 14.76 -19.43
N ILE A 150 9.25 14.36 -18.18
CA ILE A 150 8.42 13.23 -17.76
C ILE A 150 7.27 13.79 -16.92
N HIS A 151 6.04 13.56 -17.38
CA HIS A 151 4.83 13.94 -16.67
C HIS A 151 3.92 12.71 -16.53
N ALA A 152 3.71 12.26 -15.31
CA ALA A 152 2.86 11.10 -15.01
C ALA A 152 1.37 11.46 -15.19
N PRO A 153 0.59 10.74 -16.05
CA PRO A 153 -0.85 10.97 -16.21
C PRO A 153 -1.61 10.33 -15.04
N MET A 154 -2.03 11.13 -14.06
CA MET A 154 -2.60 10.67 -12.79
C MET A 154 -4.15 10.68 -12.76
N ALA A 155 -4.83 10.53 -13.90
CA ALA A 155 -6.30 10.48 -13.93
C ALA A 155 -6.84 9.29 -13.11
N ASP A 156 -6.16 8.14 -13.19
CA ASP A 156 -6.49 6.92 -12.46
C ASP A 156 -5.26 6.47 -11.66
N PRO A 157 -5.06 7.02 -10.43
CA PRO A 157 -3.80 6.84 -9.70
C PRO A 157 -3.66 5.47 -9.03
N PHE A 158 -4.75 4.72 -8.88
CA PHE A 158 -4.77 3.41 -8.24
C PHE A 158 -4.96 2.28 -9.24
N SER A 159 -4.36 1.13 -8.98
CA SER A 159 -4.52 -0.06 -9.81
C SER A 159 -5.94 -0.61 -9.74
N GLU A 160 -6.67 -0.55 -10.86
CA GLU A 160 -8.00 -1.12 -10.96
C GLU A 160 -7.99 -2.64 -10.70
N PHE A 161 -6.98 -3.35 -11.19
CA PHE A 161 -6.80 -4.78 -10.95
C PHE A 161 -6.74 -5.10 -9.45
N LEU A 162 -5.86 -4.42 -8.69
CA LEU A 162 -5.73 -4.65 -7.25
C LEU A 162 -6.99 -4.22 -6.50
N ARG A 163 -7.58 -3.09 -6.87
CA ARG A 163 -8.82 -2.59 -6.25
C ARG A 163 -9.95 -3.60 -6.41
N ASN A 164 -10.15 -4.12 -7.63
CA ASN A 164 -11.20 -5.11 -7.89
C ASN A 164 -10.98 -6.40 -7.10
N LEU A 165 -9.73 -6.85 -6.93
CA LEU A 165 -9.42 -7.99 -6.07
C LEU A 165 -9.78 -7.69 -4.60
N LEU A 166 -9.34 -6.56 -4.08
CA LEU A 166 -9.60 -6.15 -2.69
C LEU A 166 -11.10 -6.02 -2.41
N ILE A 167 -11.86 -5.40 -3.30
CA ILE A 167 -13.31 -5.22 -3.16
C ILE A 167 -14.01 -6.58 -3.15
N ARG A 168 -13.70 -7.45 -4.10
CA ARG A 168 -14.30 -8.78 -4.21
C ARG A 168 -14.05 -9.60 -2.94
N GLU A 169 -12.79 -9.70 -2.50
CA GLU A 169 -12.44 -10.46 -1.31
C GLU A 169 -13.04 -9.89 -0.03
N ALA A 170 -13.14 -8.55 0.08
CA ALA A 170 -13.80 -7.93 1.23
C ALA A 170 -15.29 -8.29 1.29
N VAL A 171 -15.97 -8.29 0.13
CA VAL A 171 -17.38 -8.72 0.03
C VAL A 171 -17.53 -10.20 0.36
N GLU A 172 -16.65 -11.07 -0.14
CA GLU A 172 -16.67 -12.51 0.15
C GLU A 172 -16.44 -12.81 1.63
N LEU A 173 -15.62 -11.99 2.32
CA LEU A 173 -15.41 -12.07 3.76
C LEU A 173 -16.54 -11.45 4.59
N GLY A 174 -17.55 -10.84 3.96
CA GLY A 174 -18.64 -10.14 4.63
C GLY A 174 -18.20 -8.87 5.38
N LEU A 175 -17.09 -8.25 4.96
CA LEU A 175 -16.57 -7.03 5.56
C LEU A 175 -17.33 -5.81 5.01
N PRO A 176 -17.64 -4.81 5.86
CA PRO A 176 -18.20 -3.56 5.39
C PRO A 176 -17.16 -2.82 4.53
N VAL A 177 -17.41 -2.70 3.23
CA VAL A 177 -16.47 -2.12 2.28
C VAL A 177 -17.13 -1.11 1.35
N HIS A 178 -16.50 0.06 1.24
CA HIS A 178 -16.82 1.08 0.26
C HIS A 178 -15.87 0.89 -0.95
N PRO A 179 -16.42 0.55 -2.13
CA PRO A 179 -15.60 0.15 -3.29
C PRO A 179 -14.87 1.31 -3.96
N LYS A 180 -15.13 2.54 -3.53
CA LYS A 180 -14.51 3.77 -3.99
C LYS A 180 -14.54 4.84 -2.92
N GLY A 181 -13.70 5.84 -3.08
CA GLY A 181 -13.67 7.03 -2.25
C GLY A 181 -12.43 7.87 -2.53
N THR A 182 -12.61 9.18 -2.51
CA THR A 182 -11.51 10.14 -2.64
C THR A 182 -10.85 10.32 -1.27
N VAL A 183 -9.56 9.95 -1.17
CA VAL A 183 -8.79 10.21 0.04
C VAL A 183 -8.06 11.54 -0.05
N VAL A 184 -8.25 12.43 0.93
CA VAL A 184 -7.36 13.57 1.10
C VAL A 184 -6.21 13.19 2.03
N THR A 185 -4.97 13.45 1.60
CA THR A 185 -3.78 13.23 2.43
C THR A 185 -3.24 14.54 2.92
N ILE A 186 -3.20 14.71 4.25
CA ILE A 186 -2.67 15.91 4.93
C ILE A 186 -1.27 15.66 5.49
N GLU A 187 -0.58 16.74 5.86
CA GLU A 187 0.80 16.68 6.36
C GLU A 187 0.94 15.87 7.67
N GLY A 188 0.06 16.10 8.64
CA GLY A 188 0.26 15.58 9.99
C GLY A 188 1.46 16.22 10.73
N PRO A 189 1.82 15.74 11.96
CA PRO A 189 1.09 14.71 12.72
C PRO A 189 -0.20 15.23 13.39
N ARG A 190 -0.48 16.55 13.37
CA ARG A 190 -1.74 17.05 13.89
C ARG A 190 -2.93 16.62 13.04
N PHE A 191 -4.05 16.36 13.67
CA PHE A 191 -5.33 16.19 12.98
C PHE A 191 -5.87 17.50 12.42
N SER A 192 -6.91 17.43 11.61
CA SER A 192 -7.57 18.58 11.03
C SER A 192 -8.19 19.50 12.09
N THR A 193 -8.23 20.80 11.79
CA THR A 193 -9.21 21.67 12.45
C THR A 193 -10.61 21.38 11.89
N ARG A 194 -11.64 21.80 12.61
CA ARG A 194 -13.02 21.72 12.10
C ARG A 194 -13.22 22.41 10.77
N ALA A 195 -12.59 23.58 10.59
CA ALA A 195 -12.66 24.33 9.34
C ALA A 195 -11.98 23.59 8.18
N GLU A 196 -10.82 22.96 8.42
CA GLU A 196 -10.13 22.13 7.43
C GLU A 196 -10.97 20.90 7.07
N SER A 197 -11.51 20.22 8.05
CA SER A 197 -12.36 19.04 7.86
C SER A 197 -13.60 19.37 7.00
N MET A 198 -14.29 20.47 7.31
CA MET A 198 -15.42 20.96 6.52
C MET A 198 -15.02 21.37 5.10
N MET A 199 -13.82 21.97 4.93
CA MET A 199 -13.27 22.31 3.63
C MET A 199 -13.04 21.05 2.79
N PHE A 200 -12.42 20.00 3.36
CA PHE A 200 -12.16 18.74 2.65
C PHE A 200 -13.44 18.04 2.23
N ARG A 201 -14.48 18.06 3.07
CA ARG A 201 -15.83 17.58 2.70
C ARG A 201 -16.39 18.33 1.50
N THR A 202 -16.25 19.66 1.49
CA THR A 202 -16.71 20.53 0.38
C THR A 202 -15.93 20.26 -0.91
N LEU A 203 -14.63 19.95 -0.81
CA LEU A 203 -13.79 19.58 -1.95
C LEU A 203 -14.10 18.16 -2.50
N GLY A 204 -14.99 17.42 -1.88
CA GLY A 204 -15.40 16.09 -2.34
C GLY A 204 -14.55 14.94 -1.79
N ALA A 205 -13.70 15.17 -0.78
CA ALA A 205 -13.00 14.08 -0.12
C ALA A 205 -13.95 13.25 0.75
N ASP A 206 -13.80 11.93 0.72
CA ASP A 206 -14.62 10.98 1.46
C ASP A 206 -13.94 10.51 2.74
N ILE A 207 -12.62 10.40 2.72
CA ILE A 207 -11.78 10.03 3.85
C ILE A 207 -10.53 10.89 3.91
N ILE A 208 -9.90 10.93 5.09
CA ILE A 208 -8.68 11.71 5.33
C ILE A 208 -7.60 10.87 5.97
N ASN A 209 -6.35 11.03 5.53
CA ASN A 209 -5.20 10.34 6.13
C ASN A 209 -3.92 11.17 6.02
N MET A 210 -2.75 10.53 6.30
CA MET A 210 -1.46 11.21 6.28
C MET A 210 -0.40 10.51 5.41
N SER A 211 -0.80 9.55 4.52
CA SER A 211 0.18 8.65 3.87
C SER A 211 -0.08 8.32 2.40
N ILE A 212 -1.34 8.14 1.97
CA ILE A 212 -1.65 7.48 0.69
C ILE A 212 -1.21 8.28 -0.54
N ALA A 213 -1.45 9.59 -0.60
CA ALA A 213 -1.18 10.36 -1.82
C ALA A 213 0.31 10.34 -2.23
N PRO A 214 1.29 10.58 -1.34
CA PRO A 214 2.70 10.48 -1.70
C PRO A 214 3.12 9.09 -2.17
N GLU A 215 2.59 8.04 -1.53
CA GLU A 215 2.90 6.65 -1.91
C GLU A 215 2.33 6.33 -3.30
N ALA A 216 1.06 6.65 -3.54
CA ALA A 216 0.39 6.40 -4.80
C ALA A 216 1.07 7.15 -5.96
N ALA A 217 1.41 8.43 -5.78
CA ALA A 217 2.10 9.23 -6.78
C ALA A 217 3.47 8.65 -7.16
N LEU A 218 4.28 8.30 -6.16
CA LEU A 218 5.60 7.72 -6.39
C LEU A 218 5.53 6.30 -6.94
N ALA A 219 4.59 5.46 -6.50
CA ALA A 219 4.38 4.13 -7.06
C ALA A 219 3.98 4.20 -8.54
N PHE A 220 3.13 5.16 -8.91
CA PHE A 220 2.75 5.41 -10.30
C PHE A 220 3.97 5.80 -11.15
N GLU A 221 4.80 6.74 -10.71
CA GLU A 221 6.04 7.11 -11.41
C GLU A 221 7.05 5.95 -11.49
N ALA A 222 7.09 5.09 -10.47
CA ALA A 222 7.93 3.89 -10.48
C ALA A 222 7.40 2.78 -11.41
N GLY A 223 6.19 2.94 -11.97
CA GLY A 223 5.53 1.92 -12.80
C GLY A 223 5.06 0.71 -12.00
N ILE A 224 4.84 0.85 -10.68
CA ILE A 224 4.38 -0.24 -9.81
C ILE A 224 2.90 -0.02 -9.48
N PRO A 225 2.00 -0.88 -9.96
CA PRO A 225 0.57 -0.82 -9.61
C PRO A 225 0.35 -0.81 -8.09
N TYR A 226 -0.38 0.18 -7.60
CA TYR A 226 -0.59 0.45 -6.18
C TYR A 226 -2.08 0.47 -5.84
N ALA A 227 -2.45 -0.11 -4.70
CA ALA A 227 -3.76 0.05 -4.09
C ALA A 227 -3.63 0.20 -2.57
N ALA A 228 -4.64 0.80 -1.95
CA ALA A 228 -4.69 0.97 -0.51
C ALA A 228 -5.98 0.39 0.08
N ILE A 229 -5.86 -0.13 1.31
CA ILE A 229 -6.96 -0.48 2.20
C ILE A 229 -6.98 0.60 3.28
N ALA A 230 -7.94 1.49 3.23
CA ALA A 230 -8.14 2.50 4.25
C ALA A 230 -9.20 2.02 5.26
N LEU A 231 -8.81 1.88 6.53
CA LEU A 231 -9.71 1.52 7.62
C LEU A 231 -10.19 2.79 8.30
N SER A 232 -11.49 3.04 8.27
CA SER A 232 -12.13 4.16 8.97
C SER A 232 -12.06 3.97 10.47
N THR A 233 -11.38 4.87 11.17
CA THR A 233 -11.18 4.78 12.63
C THR A 233 -11.99 5.82 13.42
N ASP A 234 -12.36 6.92 12.76
CA ASP A 234 -13.00 8.08 13.37
C ASP A 234 -13.75 8.92 12.32
N TYR A 235 -14.44 9.97 12.76
CA TYR A 235 -15.16 10.89 11.87
C TYR A 235 -14.44 12.24 11.67
N ASP A 236 -13.13 12.29 11.89
CA ASP A 236 -12.37 13.53 11.83
C ASP A 236 -13.02 14.67 12.65
N ALA A 237 -12.70 15.93 12.36
CA ALA A 237 -13.17 17.07 13.18
C ALA A 237 -14.51 17.67 12.76
N TRP A 238 -15.12 17.23 11.67
CA TRP A 238 -16.38 17.81 11.17
C TRP A 238 -17.60 17.40 11.98
N LYS A 239 -17.59 16.18 12.58
CA LYS A 239 -18.71 15.65 13.34
C LYS A 239 -18.72 16.24 14.75
N THR A 240 -19.65 17.16 14.99
CA THR A 240 -19.65 17.98 16.20
C THR A 240 -20.38 17.35 17.40
N ASP A 241 -21.14 16.31 17.17
CA ASP A 241 -21.87 15.52 18.15
C ASP A 241 -21.03 14.36 18.74
N GLU A 242 -19.77 14.24 18.30
CA GLU A 242 -18.81 13.27 18.81
C GLU A 242 -17.62 13.93 19.50
N ALA A 243 -16.93 13.16 20.35
CA ALA A 243 -15.68 13.60 20.97
C ALA A 243 -14.60 13.87 19.92
N ALA A 244 -13.69 14.79 20.22
CA ALA A 244 -12.54 15.04 19.34
C ALA A 244 -11.68 13.78 19.18
N VAL A 245 -11.21 13.55 17.96
CA VAL A 245 -10.35 12.41 17.61
C VAL A 245 -9.08 12.40 18.48
N THR A 246 -8.78 11.26 19.06
CA THR A 246 -7.56 11.01 19.81
C THR A 246 -6.76 9.85 19.19
N TRP A 247 -5.45 9.88 19.37
CA TRP A 247 -4.59 8.79 18.91
C TRP A 247 -4.98 7.42 19.52
N ASP A 248 -5.35 7.42 20.79
CA ASP A 248 -5.71 6.19 21.52
C ASP A 248 -6.97 5.54 20.94
N GLU A 249 -7.97 6.35 20.54
CA GLU A 249 -9.17 5.85 19.88
C GLU A 249 -8.87 5.28 18.50
N VAL A 250 -8.05 5.99 17.72
CA VAL A 250 -7.59 5.51 16.39
C VAL A 250 -6.92 4.13 16.54
N VAL A 251 -5.97 4.01 17.48
CA VAL A 251 -5.25 2.74 17.73
C VAL A 251 -6.20 1.64 18.20
N LYS A 252 -7.18 1.96 19.05
CA LYS A 252 -8.17 1.00 19.55
C LYS A 252 -8.98 0.42 18.40
N VAL A 253 -9.63 1.26 17.58
CA VAL A 253 -10.44 0.82 16.44
C VAL A 253 -9.60 0.06 15.43
N PHE A 254 -8.36 0.53 15.17
CA PHE A 254 -7.45 -0.18 14.29
C PHE A 254 -7.14 -1.59 14.79
N ASN A 255 -6.78 -1.75 16.07
CA ASN A 255 -6.44 -3.05 16.64
C ASN A 255 -7.63 -4.02 16.68
N GLU A 256 -8.84 -3.53 16.87
CA GLU A 256 -10.07 -4.33 16.82
C GLU A 256 -10.31 -4.91 15.42
N ASN A 257 -9.92 -4.18 14.36
CA ASN A 257 -10.19 -4.53 12.97
C ASN A 257 -8.98 -5.06 12.19
N VAL A 258 -7.76 -4.96 12.74
CA VAL A 258 -6.52 -5.33 12.04
C VAL A 258 -6.54 -6.77 11.51
N LYS A 259 -7.19 -7.70 12.22
CA LYS A 259 -7.31 -9.11 11.79
C LYS A 259 -8.09 -9.25 10.48
N HIS A 260 -9.13 -8.44 10.29
CA HIS A 260 -9.91 -8.41 9.06
C HIS A 260 -9.08 -7.89 7.89
N VAL A 261 -8.32 -6.81 8.10
CA VAL A 261 -7.41 -6.26 7.09
C VAL A 261 -6.33 -7.27 6.69
N ILE A 262 -5.76 -7.99 7.67
CA ILE A 262 -4.78 -9.05 7.42
C ILE A 262 -5.40 -10.17 6.61
N GLN A 263 -6.56 -10.69 7.02
CA GLN A 263 -7.23 -11.78 6.30
C GLN A 263 -7.55 -11.38 4.86
N LEU A 264 -8.02 -10.14 4.66
CA LEU A 264 -8.26 -9.59 3.33
C LEU A 264 -6.98 -9.59 2.47
N MET A 265 -5.86 -9.09 3.01
CA MET A 265 -4.58 -9.09 2.30
C MET A 265 -4.12 -10.51 1.94
N LEU A 266 -4.23 -11.45 2.88
CA LEU A 266 -3.84 -12.84 2.66
C LEU A 266 -4.65 -13.46 1.51
N ASN A 267 -5.96 -13.26 1.49
CA ASN A 267 -6.82 -13.77 0.44
C ASN A 267 -6.45 -13.18 -0.93
N VAL A 268 -6.25 -11.85 -0.98
CA VAL A 268 -5.87 -11.15 -2.21
C VAL A 268 -4.53 -11.64 -2.75
N ILE A 269 -3.50 -11.77 -1.90
CA ILE A 269 -2.17 -12.23 -2.30
C ILE A 269 -2.24 -13.66 -2.88
N ASN A 270 -3.05 -14.55 -2.28
CA ASN A 270 -3.23 -15.91 -2.78
C ASN A 270 -3.90 -15.98 -4.17
N GLN A 271 -4.54 -14.91 -4.61
CA GLN A 271 -5.19 -14.85 -5.93
C GLN A 271 -4.33 -14.15 -7.00
N ILE A 272 -3.27 -13.47 -6.60
CA ILE A 272 -2.32 -12.88 -7.55
C ILE A 272 -1.50 -14.03 -8.16
N LYS A 273 -1.60 -14.17 -9.48
CA LYS A 273 -0.89 -15.18 -10.26
C LYS A 273 0.13 -14.52 -11.18
N ALA A 274 1.20 -15.25 -11.49
CA ALA A 274 2.22 -14.84 -12.44
C ALA A 274 1.67 -14.73 -13.87
#